data_3ea9ce4f5c1a2d23e06f35130637ab8a
#
_entry.id   3ea9ce4f5c1a2d23e06f35130637ab8a
#
_cell.length_a   1.000
_cell.length_b   1.000
_cell.length_c   1.000
_cell.angle_alpha   90.00
_cell.angle_beta   90.00
_cell.angle_gamma   90.00
#
_symmetry.space_group_name_H-M   'P 1'
#
loop_
_entity.id
_entity.type
_entity.pdbx_description
1 polymer ?
#
loop_
_entity_poly.entity_id
_entity_poly.type
_entity_poly.pdbx_seq_one_letter_code
_entity_poly.pdbx_strand_id
1 'polypeptide(L)'
;PNAKDIYLIGDFNNWQMKPEYRMKKVKRFNGTWEIELKPKAMKHGDLYKLKIIWEGGEGERIPSYANRVVQDEVTKIFSAQVWAPEKPYHFRKKVFRAKTDPLMIYECHVGMSQQEEKVGTYNEFRENVLPRVAAAGYNCIQVMAIQEHPYYGSFGYHVSNFFAPSSRFGTPEELKQLIDEAHRMGIAVIMDIVHSHAVKNENEGLGNFAGDPNQYFYPGGRREHPAWDSLCFDYGKNEVLHFLLSNCKYWMEEFRFDGFRFDGVTSMLYHDHGLG
;
A
#
# COMPACT_ATOMS: atom_id res chain seq x y z
N PRO A 1 9.25 8.06 16.51
CA PRO A 1 9.72 8.52 17.84
C PRO A 1 10.92 9.46 17.74
N ASN A 2 11.82 9.31 16.75
CA ASN A 2 13.08 10.05 16.64
C ASN A 2 12.96 11.43 15.95
N ALA A 3 11.80 11.74 15.34
CA ALA A 3 11.60 13.04 14.73
C ALA A 3 11.64 14.16 15.76
N LYS A 4 12.40 15.23 15.46
CA LYS A 4 12.43 16.49 16.18
C LYS A 4 11.34 17.45 15.68
N ASP A 5 11.18 17.51 14.37
CA ASP A 5 10.14 18.29 13.69
C ASP A 5 9.60 17.56 12.48
N ILE A 6 8.33 17.79 12.17
CA ILE A 6 7.68 17.31 10.95
C ILE A 6 6.86 18.44 10.34
N TYR A 7 7.05 18.66 9.04
CA TYR A 7 6.27 19.60 8.24
C TYR A 7 5.51 18.85 7.13
N LEU A 8 4.28 19.24 6.92
CA LEU A 8 3.55 18.80 5.74
C LEU A 8 3.90 19.74 4.59
N ILE A 9 4.42 19.16 3.49
CA ILE A 9 4.80 19.89 2.27
C ILE A 9 4.08 19.31 1.07
N GLY A 10 3.76 20.15 0.09
CA GLY A 10 3.03 19.73 -1.11
C GLY A 10 2.62 20.89 -1.99
N ASP A 11 1.76 20.61 -2.98
CA ASP A 11 1.28 21.58 -3.96
C ASP A 11 0.59 22.79 -3.30
N PHE A 12 -0.12 22.55 -2.21
CA PHE A 12 -0.87 23.57 -1.45
C PHE A 12 0.02 24.61 -0.75
N ASN A 13 1.33 24.39 -0.61
CA ASN A 13 2.26 25.34 0.01
C ASN A 13 3.56 25.53 -0.77
N ASN A 14 3.57 25.14 -2.06
CA ASN A 14 4.72 25.19 -2.97
C ASN A 14 5.92 24.38 -2.43
N TRP A 15 5.64 23.24 -1.78
CA TRP A 15 6.65 22.31 -1.23
C TRP A 15 7.58 22.94 -0.19
N GLN A 16 7.11 23.99 0.52
CA GLN A 16 7.90 24.72 1.48
C GLN A 16 7.51 24.38 2.91
N MET A 17 8.52 24.34 3.80
CA MET A 17 8.29 24.28 5.24
C MET A 17 7.79 25.64 5.73
N LYS A 18 6.47 25.72 6.01
CA LYS A 18 5.86 26.92 6.58
C LYS A 18 5.36 26.61 7.99
N PRO A 19 5.44 27.59 8.93
CA PRO A 19 5.03 27.39 10.32
C PRO A 19 3.61 26.83 10.49
N GLU A 20 2.66 27.25 9.67
CA GLU A 20 1.27 26.81 9.68
C GLU A 20 1.08 25.33 9.23
N TYR A 21 2.11 24.74 8.63
CA TYR A 21 2.14 23.32 8.22
C TYR A 21 3.06 22.46 9.10
N ARG A 22 3.56 23.02 10.21
CA ARG A 22 4.33 22.28 11.20
C ARG A 22 3.39 21.41 12.04
N MET A 23 3.68 20.12 12.10
CA MET A 23 2.92 19.18 12.92
C MET A 23 3.29 19.31 14.39
N LYS A 24 2.39 18.92 15.28
CA LYS A 24 2.57 18.91 16.72
C LYS A 24 2.68 17.48 17.23
N LYS A 25 3.64 17.23 18.11
CA LYS A 25 3.78 15.94 18.76
C LYS A 25 2.63 15.73 19.77
N VAL A 26 1.94 14.61 19.64
CA VAL A 26 0.82 14.27 20.52
C VAL A 26 1.37 13.70 21.82
N LYS A 27 1.10 14.38 22.95
CA LYS A 27 1.59 13.94 24.27
C LYS A 27 0.99 12.60 24.72
N ARG A 28 -0.24 12.30 24.32
CA ARG A 28 -0.99 11.11 24.76
C ARG A 28 -0.49 9.83 24.07
N PHE A 29 0.05 9.93 22.86
CA PHE A 29 0.51 8.79 22.07
C PHE A 29 1.97 9.00 21.67
N ASN A 30 2.86 8.21 22.23
CA ASN A 30 4.29 8.33 21.94
C ASN A 30 4.56 8.10 20.44
N GLY A 31 5.33 9.04 19.85
CA GLY A 31 5.70 8.97 18.44
C GLY A 31 4.64 9.44 17.43
N THR A 32 3.46 9.86 17.88
CA THR A 32 2.40 10.39 17.01
C THR A 32 2.55 11.90 16.84
N TRP A 33 2.30 12.35 15.61
CA TRP A 33 2.31 13.76 15.22
C TRP A 33 1.00 14.09 14.51
N GLU A 34 0.47 15.26 14.74
CA GLU A 34 -0.78 15.72 14.17
C GLU A 34 -0.71 17.16 13.67
N ILE A 35 -1.54 17.47 12.70
CA ILE A 35 -1.79 18.83 12.22
C ILE A 35 -3.27 18.94 11.89
N GLU A 36 -3.87 20.04 12.29
CA GLU A 36 -5.21 20.43 11.90
C GLU A 36 -5.12 21.53 10.85
N LEU A 37 -5.64 21.27 9.67
CA LEU A 37 -5.65 22.20 8.57
C LEU A 37 -7.03 22.84 8.42
N LYS A 38 -7.06 24.08 7.92
CA LYS A 38 -8.32 24.75 7.56
C LYS A 38 -9.04 23.94 6.47
N PRO A 39 -10.38 23.95 6.46
CA PRO A 39 -11.15 23.34 5.38
C PRO A 39 -10.66 23.82 4.01
N LYS A 40 -10.52 22.88 3.05
CA LYS A 40 -10.04 23.15 1.69
C LYS A 40 -8.56 23.59 1.58
N ALA A 41 -7.76 23.46 2.63
CA ALA A 41 -6.33 23.70 2.56
C ALA A 41 -5.61 22.72 1.61
N MET A 42 -6.15 21.51 1.48
CA MET A 42 -5.72 20.50 0.51
C MET A 42 -6.91 20.14 -0.39
N LYS A 43 -6.65 19.86 -1.65
CA LYS A 43 -7.65 19.50 -2.67
C LYS A 43 -7.38 18.09 -3.19
N HIS A 44 -8.42 17.46 -3.73
CA HIS A 44 -8.27 16.23 -4.49
C HIS A 44 -7.22 16.41 -5.60
N GLY A 45 -6.27 15.49 -5.66
CA GLY A 45 -5.18 15.50 -6.62
C GLY A 45 -3.89 16.16 -6.14
N ASP A 46 -3.94 17.01 -5.10
CA ASP A 46 -2.72 17.64 -4.56
C ASP A 46 -1.70 16.56 -4.13
N LEU A 47 -0.45 16.75 -4.54
CA LEU A 47 0.67 15.92 -4.13
C LEU A 47 1.26 16.43 -2.83
N TYR A 48 1.70 15.51 -1.96
CA TYR A 48 2.28 15.88 -0.68
C TYR A 48 3.27 14.85 -0.14
N LYS A 49 4.12 15.32 0.78
CA LYS A 49 5.05 14.53 1.59
C LYS A 49 5.16 15.09 3.00
N LEU A 50 5.85 14.36 3.84
CA LEU A 50 6.34 14.83 5.13
C LEU A 50 7.81 15.20 4.99
N LYS A 51 8.17 16.43 5.36
CA LYS A 51 9.55 16.81 5.62
C LYS A 51 9.84 16.54 7.08
N ILE A 52 10.67 15.54 7.35
CA ILE A 52 10.98 15.06 8.70
C ILE A 52 12.41 15.47 9.04
N ILE A 53 12.57 16.07 10.22
CA ILE A 53 13.88 16.49 10.78
C ILE A 53 14.14 15.62 12.00
N TRP A 54 15.32 15.02 12.06
CA TRP A 54 15.80 14.21 13.19
C TRP A 54 17.20 14.63 13.62
N GLU A 55 17.78 13.98 14.62
CA GLU A 55 19.14 14.28 15.03
C GLU A 55 20.15 13.87 13.95
N GLY A 56 20.91 14.86 13.46
CA GLY A 56 21.93 14.63 12.45
C GLY A 56 21.43 14.53 11.01
N GLY A 57 20.11 14.78 10.74
CA GLY A 57 19.63 14.74 9.36
C GLY A 57 18.17 15.15 9.16
N GLU A 58 17.77 15.09 7.91
CA GLU A 58 16.41 15.35 7.49
C GLU A 58 16.09 14.58 6.20
N GLY A 59 14.81 14.41 5.90
CA GLY A 59 14.40 13.77 4.65
C GLY A 59 12.94 14.04 4.33
N GLU A 60 12.60 13.83 3.06
CA GLU A 60 11.21 13.80 2.62
C GLU A 60 10.72 12.36 2.65
N ARG A 61 9.52 12.15 3.17
CA ARG A 61 8.92 10.81 3.30
C ARG A 61 7.46 10.84 2.86
N ILE A 62 7.04 9.79 2.20
CA ILE A 62 5.62 9.51 1.99
C ILE A 62 5.04 9.04 3.33
N PRO A 63 3.90 9.57 3.80
CA PRO A 63 3.28 9.06 5.01
C PRO A 63 3.04 7.54 4.94
N SER A 64 3.41 6.81 5.98
CA SER A 64 3.33 5.33 5.99
C SER A 64 1.91 4.77 5.82
N TYR A 65 0.90 5.57 6.13
CA TYR A 65 -0.53 5.25 5.94
C TYR A 65 -1.15 5.97 4.72
N ALA A 66 -0.34 6.48 3.79
CA ALA A 66 -0.86 7.08 2.57
C ALA A 66 -1.66 6.06 1.76
N ASN A 67 -2.89 6.40 1.41
CA ASN A 67 -3.83 5.53 0.71
C ASN A 67 -3.87 5.75 -0.81
N ARG A 68 -3.15 6.74 -1.29
CA ARG A 68 -2.88 6.96 -2.71
C ARG A 68 -1.47 7.49 -2.86
N VAL A 69 -0.67 6.82 -3.70
CA VAL A 69 0.69 7.21 -4.05
C VAL A 69 0.80 7.14 -5.56
N VAL A 70 1.42 8.13 -6.15
CA VAL A 70 1.58 8.24 -7.61
C VAL A 70 3.03 8.56 -7.97
N GLN A 71 3.46 8.08 -9.11
CA GLN A 71 4.77 8.38 -9.67
C GLN A 71 4.65 9.46 -10.74
N ASP A 72 5.47 10.49 -10.66
CA ASP A 72 5.61 11.47 -11.73
C ASP A 72 6.24 10.82 -12.98
N GLU A 73 5.67 11.05 -14.14
CA GLU A 73 6.07 10.38 -15.37
C GLU A 73 7.46 10.80 -15.87
N VAL A 74 7.88 12.01 -15.56
CA VAL A 74 9.15 12.59 -16.02
C VAL A 74 10.26 12.34 -15.02
N THR A 75 10.04 12.75 -13.77
CA THR A 75 11.07 12.67 -12.70
C THR A 75 11.18 11.29 -12.08
N LYS A 76 10.15 10.46 -12.25
CA LYS A 76 9.98 9.15 -11.61
C LYS A 76 9.91 9.21 -10.08
N ILE A 77 9.71 10.38 -9.52
CA ILE A 77 9.56 10.59 -8.08
C ILE A 77 8.15 10.18 -7.65
N PHE A 78 8.06 9.41 -6.57
CA PHE A 78 6.80 9.08 -5.94
C PHE A 78 6.38 10.13 -4.91
N SER A 79 5.10 10.40 -4.84
CA SER A 79 4.49 11.29 -3.85
C SER A 79 3.14 10.75 -3.41
N ALA A 80 2.76 11.01 -2.16
CA ALA A 80 1.39 10.80 -1.74
C ALA A 80 0.48 11.79 -2.46
N GLN A 81 -0.75 11.37 -2.74
CA GLN A 81 -1.76 12.20 -3.39
C GLN A 81 -3.02 12.25 -2.53
N VAL A 82 -3.57 13.43 -2.36
CA VAL A 82 -4.87 13.62 -1.71
C VAL A 82 -5.95 12.97 -2.57
N TRP A 83 -6.55 11.90 -2.06
CA TRP A 83 -7.60 11.19 -2.76
C TRP A 83 -8.95 11.46 -2.11
N ALA A 84 -9.69 12.40 -2.66
CA ALA A 84 -11.03 12.81 -2.23
C ALA A 84 -11.89 13.14 -3.47
N PRO A 85 -12.26 12.12 -4.27
CA PRO A 85 -13.01 12.35 -5.50
C PRO A 85 -14.40 12.91 -5.21
N GLU A 86 -14.91 13.80 -6.06
CA GLU A 86 -16.27 14.36 -5.93
C GLU A 86 -17.35 13.28 -5.95
N LYS A 87 -17.10 12.18 -6.67
CA LYS A 87 -18.00 11.02 -6.79
C LYS A 87 -17.26 9.77 -6.36
N PRO A 88 -17.13 9.50 -5.05
CA PRO A 88 -16.51 8.27 -4.58
C PRO A 88 -17.34 7.05 -5.00
N TYR A 89 -16.67 5.95 -5.27
CA TYR A 89 -17.36 4.72 -5.64
C TYR A 89 -18.13 4.14 -4.46
N HIS A 90 -19.39 3.80 -4.70
CA HIS A 90 -20.23 3.13 -3.73
C HIS A 90 -20.54 1.70 -4.22
N PHE A 91 -20.18 0.71 -3.43
CA PHE A 91 -20.47 -0.69 -3.75
C PHE A 91 -21.98 -0.94 -3.86
N ARG A 92 -22.39 -1.63 -4.92
CA ARG A 92 -23.80 -1.93 -5.22
C ARG A 92 -24.42 -2.86 -4.17
N LYS A 93 -23.65 -3.83 -3.64
CA LYS A 93 -24.09 -4.75 -2.59
C LYS A 93 -23.43 -4.41 -1.28
N LYS A 94 -24.23 -4.37 -0.20
CA LYS A 94 -23.70 -4.13 1.15
C LYS A 94 -22.89 -5.33 1.68
N VAL A 95 -23.28 -6.54 1.32
CA VAL A 95 -22.65 -7.78 1.78
C VAL A 95 -22.53 -8.74 0.60
N PHE A 96 -21.34 -9.27 0.41
CA PHE A 96 -21.06 -10.43 -0.44
C PHE A 96 -20.74 -11.61 0.46
N ARG A 97 -21.24 -12.80 0.08
CA ARG A 97 -20.89 -14.07 0.73
C ARG A 97 -20.38 -15.01 -0.34
N ALA A 98 -19.08 -15.31 -0.25
CA ALA A 98 -18.43 -16.24 -1.14
C ALA A 98 -19.02 -17.65 -0.98
N LYS A 99 -19.18 -18.36 -2.10
CA LYS A 99 -19.37 -19.82 -2.10
C LYS A 99 -17.97 -20.43 -1.95
N THR A 100 -17.72 -21.10 -0.84
CA THR A 100 -16.39 -21.58 -0.49
C THR A 100 -16.17 -23.08 -0.64
N ASP A 101 -17.18 -23.82 -1.14
CA ASP A 101 -17.10 -25.27 -1.25
C ASP A 101 -17.58 -25.75 -2.64
N PRO A 102 -16.70 -26.29 -3.48
CA PRO A 102 -15.23 -26.16 -3.44
C PRO A 102 -14.75 -24.77 -3.87
N LEU A 103 -13.65 -24.31 -3.29
CA LEU A 103 -13.01 -23.07 -3.70
C LEU A 103 -12.12 -23.31 -4.94
N MET A 104 -12.49 -22.68 -6.05
CA MET A 104 -11.75 -22.70 -7.32
C MET A 104 -11.09 -21.34 -7.53
N ILE A 105 -9.78 -21.27 -7.30
CA ILE A 105 -9.01 -20.01 -7.30
C ILE A 105 -8.31 -19.83 -8.65
N TYR A 106 -8.48 -18.65 -9.24
CA TYR A 106 -7.69 -18.17 -10.37
C TYR A 106 -6.71 -17.10 -9.91
N GLU A 107 -5.42 -17.42 -9.91
CA GLU A 107 -4.37 -16.45 -9.60
C GLU A 107 -4.07 -15.57 -10.81
N CYS A 108 -3.96 -14.27 -10.61
CA CYS A 108 -3.84 -13.30 -11.68
C CYS A 108 -2.99 -12.08 -11.28
N HIS A 109 -2.25 -11.55 -12.25
CA HIS A 109 -1.56 -10.27 -12.15
C HIS A 109 -2.25 -9.26 -13.06
N VAL A 110 -2.84 -8.20 -12.48
CA VAL A 110 -3.65 -7.22 -13.24
C VAL A 110 -2.88 -6.65 -14.43
N GLY A 111 -1.65 -6.22 -14.22
CA GLY A 111 -0.84 -5.58 -15.26
C GLY A 111 -0.40 -6.50 -16.40
N MET A 112 -0.43 -7.83 -16.21
CA MET A 112 0.04 -8.81 -17.19
C MET A 112 -1.07 -9.66 -17.81
N SER A 113 -2.32 -9.43 -17.45
CA SER A 113 -3.46 -10.26 -17.85
C SER A 113 -4.08 -9.85 -19.19
N GLN A 114 -3.27 -9.37 -20.14
CA GLN A 114 -3.74 -8.94 -21.45
C GLN A 114 -2.74 -9.31 -22.56
N GLN A 115 -3.18 -9.22 -23.84
CA GLN A 115 -2.38 -9.55 -25.01
C GLN A 115 -1.50 -8.39 -25.50
N GLU A 116 -1.93 -7.15 -25.25
CA GLU A 116 -1.20 -5.96 -25.67
C GLU A 116 0.09 -5.80 -24.84
N GLU A 117 1.18 -5.37 -25.47
CA GLU A 117 2.48 -5.12 -24.84
C GLU A 117 2.48 -3.82 -24.03
N LYS A 118 1.65 -3.76 -23.00
CA LYS A 118 1.55 -2.65 -22.05
C LYS A 118 1.16 -3.17 -20.68
N VAL A 119 1.27 -2.32 -19.66
CA VAL A 119 0.74 -2.60 -18.33
C VAL A 119 -0.79 -2.52 -18.38
N GLY A 120 -1.48 -3.62 -18.01
CA GLY A 120 -2.93 -3.68 -17.92
C GLY A 120 -3.48 -2.87 -16.75
N THR A 121 -4.75 -2.48 -16.87
CA THR A 121 -5.46 -1.68 -15.86
C THR A 121 -6.54 -2.47 -15.14
N TYR A 122 -7.00 -1.96 -13.97
CA TYR A 122 -8.15 -2.53 -13.26
C TYR A 122 -9.39 -2.60 -14.14
N ASN A 123 -9.63 -1.59 -14.97
CA ASN A 123 -10.77 -1.57 -15.88
C ASN A 123 -10.64 -2.62 -16.97
N GLU A 124 -9.49 -2.72 -17.62
CA GLU A 124 -9.26 -3.75 -18.66
C GLU A 124 -9.37 -5.16 -18.10
N PHE A 125 -8.86 -5.40 -16.90
CA PHE A 125 -9.03 -6.68 -16.22
C PHE A 125 -10.52 -6.98 -15.96
N ARG A 126 -11.24 -6.00 -15.42
CA ARG A 126 -12.68 -6.12 -15.14
C ARG A 126 -13.48 -6.44 -16.40
N GLU A 127 -13.17 -5.80 -17.52
CA GLU A 127 -13.93 -5.89 -18.76
C GLU A 127 -13.57 -7.10 -19.63
N ASN A 128 -12.27 -7.43 -19.68
CA ASN A 128 -11.76 -8.42 -20.62
C ASN A 128 -11.37 -9.76 -19.99
N VAL A 129 -10.92 -9.77 -18.73
CA VAL A 129 -10.40 -10.99 -18.08
C VAL A 129 -11.43 -11.59 -17.15
N LEU A 130 -12.03 -10.80 -16.27
CA LEU A 130 -12.97 -11.28 -15.27
C LEU A 130 -14.16 -12.09 -15.85
N PRO A 131 -14.78 -11.70 -16.98
CA PRO A 131 -15.84 -12.50 -17.60
C PRO A 131 -15.37 -13.89 -18.07
N ARG A 132 -14.11 -14.01 -18.53
CA ARG A 132 -13.54 -15.30 -18.94
C ARG A 132 -13.27 -16.20 -17.74
N VAL A 133 -12.77 -15.62 -16.63
CA VAL A 133 -12.58 -16.33 -15.37
C VAL A 133 -13.91 -16.90 -14.86
N ALA A 134 -14.98 -16.09 -14.89
CA ALA A 134 -16.33 -16.51 -14.54
C ALA A 134 -16.85 -17.65 -15.45
N ALA A 135 -16.69 -17.50 -16.77
CA ALA A 135 -17.11 -18.49 -17.75
C ALA A 135 -16.36 -19.83 -17.62
N ALA A 136 -15.10 -19.79 -17.16
CA ALA A 136 -14.29 -20.97 -16.87
C ALA A 136 -14.68 -21.68 -15.56
N GLY A 137 -15.62 -21.14 -14.79
CA GLY A 137 -16.15 -21.76 -13.58
C GLY A 137 -15.39 -21.47 -12.30
N TYR A 138 -14.43 -20.54 -12.30
CA TYR A 138 -13.75 -20.09 -11.09
C TYR A 138 -14.72 -19.27 -10.23
N ASN A 139 -14.62 -19.43 -8.91
CA ASN A 139 -15.44 -18.72 -7.93
C ASN A 139 -14.61 -17.83 -6.99
N CYS A 140 -13.30 -17.76 -7.23
CA CYS A 140 -12.39 -16.87 -6.51
C CYS A 140 -11.27 -16.40 -7.46
N ILE A 141 -10.88 -15.13 -7.36
CA ILE A 141 -9.62 -14.64 -7.92
C ILE A 141 -8.65 -14.31 -6.79
N GLN A 142 -7.40 -14.69 -6.96
CA GLN A 142 -6.27 -14.26 -6.13
C GLN A 142 -5.51 -13.18 -6.91
N VAL A 143 -5.65 -11.94 -6.48
CA VAL A 143 -4.96 -10.82 -7.11
C VAL A 143 -3.54 -10.73 -6.54
N MET A 144 -2.55 -11.01 -7.39
CA MET A 144 -1.12 -10.89 -7.03
C MET A 144 -0.82 -9.46 -6.61
N ALA A 145 0.10 -9.34 -5.66
CA ALA A 145 0.60 -8.14 -5.00
C ALA A 145 0.33 -6.81 -5.72
N ILE A 146 -0.70 -6.07 -5.28
CA ILE A 146 -1.12 -4.79 -5.86
C ILE A 146 -0.85 -3.59 -4.95
N GLN A 147 -0.22 -3.79 -3.79
CA GLN A 147 0.26 -2.68 -2.98
C GLN A 147 1.28 -1.87 -3.78
N GLU A 148 1.37 -0.55 -3.56
CA GLU A 148 2.27 0.28 -4.36
C GLU A 148 3.74 -0.12 -4.19
N HIS A 149 4.44 -0.17 -5.30
CA HIS A 149 5.82 -0.64 -5.39
C HIS A 149 6.59 0.15 -6.45
N PRO A 150 7.88 0.49 -6.21
CA PRO A 150 8.64 1.35 -7.12
C PRO A 150 9.07 0.62 -8.41
N TYR A 151 9.30 -0.69 -8.34
CA TYR A 151 9.83 -1.48 -9.44
C TYR A 151 8.79 -2.48 -9.97
N TYR A 152 8.30 -2.25 -11.19
CA TYR A 152 7.30 -3.11 -11.83
C TYR A 152 7.75 -4.57 -11.98
N GLY A 153 9.05 -4.80 -12.29
CA GLY A 153 9.61 -6.13 -12.43
C GLY A 153 9.63 -6.96 -11.13
N SER A 154 9.30 -6.36 -9.99
CA SER A 154 9.07 -7.11 -8.75
C SER A 154 7.70 -7.80 -8.70
N PHE A 155 6.84 -7.59 -9.72
CA PHE A 155 5.45 -8.04 -9.77
C PHE A 155 4.59 -7.62 -8.56
N GLY A 156 5.01 -6.54 -7.87
CA GLY A 156 4.35 -6.04 -6.67
C GLY A 156 4.91 -6.56 -5.35
N TYR A 157 5.91 -7.44 -5.37
CA TYR A 157 6.46 -8.02 -4.13
C TYR A 157 7.51 -7.15 -3.44
N HIS A 158 7.98 -6.07 -4.04
CA HIS A 158 8.82 -5.05 -3.38
C HIS A 158 7.99 -3.83 -2.95
N VAL A 159 7.13 -4.02 -1.95
CA VAL A 159 6.18 -3.01 -1.50
C VAL A 159 6.89 -1.83 -0.84
N SER A 160 6.51 -0.61 -1.25
CA SER A 160 6.91 0.66 -0.62
C SER A 160 5.78 1.27 0.22
N ASN A 161 4.53 1.22 -0.27
CA ASN A 161 3.40 1.87 0.39
C ASN A 161 2.24 0.88 0.56
N PHE A 162 2.07 0.44 1.79
CA PHE A 162 1.22 -0.70 2.15
C PHE A 162 -0.28 -0.41 2.06
N PHE A 163 -0.69 0.85 2.22
CA PHE A 163 -2.10 1.28 2.20
C PHE A 163 -2.55 1.84 0.84
N ALA A 164 -1.65 1.92 -0.15
CA ALA A 164 -1.97 2.43 -1.47
C ALA A 164 -2.05 1.29 -2.49
N PRO A 165 -3.14 1.17 -3.25
CA PRO A 165 -3.16 0.34 -4.45
C PRO A 165 -2.21 0.93 -5.50
N SER A 166 -1.50 0.07 -6.24
CA SER A 166 -0.56 0.51 -7.25
C SER A 166 -1.22 1.43 -8.29
N SER A 167 -0.67 2.60 -8.44
CA SER A 167 -1.16 3.62 -9.36
C SER A 167 -0.98 3.26 -10.82
N ARG A 168 -0.08 2.30 -11.11
CA ARG A 168 0.15 1.78 -12.47
C ARG A 168 -1.07 1.12 -13.08
N PHE A 169 -1.92 0.53 -12.24
CA PHE A 169 -3.10 -0.21 -12.71
C PHE A 169 -4.37 0.63 -12.74
N GLY A 170 -4.31 1.87 -12.22
CA GLY A 170 -5.44 2.78 -12.21
C GLY A 170 -5.68 3.47 -10.86
N THR A 171 -6.92 3.81 -10.60
CA THR A 171 -7.36 4.53 -9.42
C THR A 171 -7.92 3.59 -8.34
N PRO A 172 -7.98 4.02 -7.07
CA PRO A 172 -8.68 3.27 -6.03
C PRO A 172 -10.14 2.96 -6.37
N GLU A 173 -10.83 3.89 -7.05
CA GLU A 173 -12.22 3.72 -7.46
C GLU A 173 -12.38 2.60 -8.51
N GLU A 174 -11.43 2.50 -9.44
CA GLU A 174 -11.43 1.43 -10.46
C GLU A 174 -11.16 0.05 -9.83
N LEU A 175 -10.30 -0.04 -8.82
CA LEU A 175 -10.11 -1.27 -8.06
C LEU A 175 -11.39 -1.67 -7.31
N LYS A 176 -12.09 -0.70 -6.67
CA LYS A 176 -13.39 -0.95 -6.04
C LYS A 176 -14.42 -1.46 -7.05
N GLN A 177 -14.45 -0.89 -8.26
CA GLN A 177 -15.33 -1.33 -9.34
C GLN A 177 -15.01 -2.77 -9.78
N LEU A 178 -13.74 -3.12 -9.89
CA LEU A 178 -13.31 -4.49 -10.21
C LEU A 178 -13.82 -5.48 -9.18
N ILE A 179 -13.63 -5.20 -7.89
CA ILE A 179 -14.05 -6.09 -6.81
C ILE A 179 -15.59 -6.21 -6.76
N ASP A 180 -16.30 -5.09 -6.89
CA ASP A 180 -17.77 -5.09 -6.91
C ASP A 180 -18.34 -5.87 -8.10
N GLU A 181 -17.68 -5.81 -9.26
CA GLU A 181 -18.08 -6.59 -10.43
C GLU A 181 -17.79 -8.09 -10.23
N ALA A 182 -16.66 -8.45 -9.63
CA ALA A 182 -16.38 -9.84 -9.25
C ALA A 182 -17.46 -10.38 -8.30
N HIS A 183 -17.83 -9.62 -7.28
CA HIS A 183 -18.91 -9.97 -6.35
C HIS A 183 -20.26 -10.10 -7.07
N ARG A 184 -20.54 -9.25 -8.06
CA ARG A 184 -21.75 -9.36 -8.90
C ARG A 184 -21.81 -10.68 -9.65
N MET A 185 -20.67 -11.17 -10.13
CA MET A 185 -20.53 -12.45 -10.82
C MET A 185 -20.46 -13.66 -9.88
N GLY A 186 -20.49 -13.45 -8.55
CA GLY A 186 -20.38 -14.51 -7.55
C GLY A 186 -18.96 -14.96 -7.27
N ILE A 187 -17.95 -14.16 -7.67
CA ILE A 187 -16.52 -14.44 -7.52
C ILE A 187 -16.00 -13.71 -6.29
N ALA A 188 -15.40 -14.45 -5.36
CA ALA A 188 -14.63 -13.88 -4.24
C ALA A 188 -13.32 -13.26 -4.74
N VAL A 189 -12.84 -12.26 -4.01
CA VAL A 189 -11.55 -11.61 -4.33
C VAL A 189 -10.65 -11.69 -3.11
N ILE A 190 -9.55 -12.45 -3.20
CA ILE A 190 -8.50 -12.47 -2.20
C ILE A 190 -7.28 -11.71 -2.71
N MET A 191 -6.58 -11.05 -1.80
CA MET A 191 -5.40 -10.27 -2.10
C MET A 191 -4.16 -11.03 -1.68
N ASP A 192 -3.17 -11.09 -2.56
CA ASP A 192 -1.82 -11.48 -2.21
C ASP A 192 -1.16 -10.31 -1.49
N ILE A 193 -0.97 -10.44 -0.18
CA ILE A 193 -0.49 -9.38 0.69
C ILE A 193 0.93 -9.66 1.17
N VAL A 194 1.80 -8.66 1.04
CA VAL A 194 3.22 -8.77 1.40
C VAL A 194 3.42 -8.16 2.78
N HIS A 195 3.43 -8.99 3.81
CA HIS A 195 3.71 -8.59 5.19
C HIS A 195 5.00 -9.19 5.75
N SER A 196 5.70 -9.99 4.94
CA SER A 196 6.98 -10.60 5.30
C SER A 196 8.14 -9.62 5.22
N HIS A 197 8.07 -8.64 4.31
CA HIS A 197 9.17 -7.72 4.02
C HIS A 197 8.68 -6.43 3.37
N ALA A 198 9.60 -5.48 3.23
CA ALA A 198 9.41 -4.22 2.50
C ALA A 198 10.64 -3.93 1.63
N VAL A 199 10.47 -3.10 0.60
CA VAL A 199 11.57 -2.60 -0.22
C VAL A 199 12.56 -1.78 0.62
N LYS A 200 13.84 -1.77 0.24
CA LYS A 200 14.90 -1.02 0.95
C LYS A 200 14.83 0.50 0.78
N ASN A 201 14.04 1.00 -0.17
CA ASN A 201 13.94 2.41 -0.50
C ASN A 201 13.57 3.25 0.73
N GLU A 202 14.31 4.34 0.94
CA GLU A 202 14.09 5.26 2.06
C GLU A 202 13.08 6.36 1.71
N ASN A 203 13.16 6.91 0.50
CA ASN A 203 12.32 8.04 0.09
C ASN A 203 10.87 7.64 -0.17
N GLU A 204 10.67 6.52 -0.85
CA GLU A 204 9.36 5.99 -1.19
C GLU A 204 8.80 5.07 -0.11
N GLY A 205 9.67 4.32 0.58
CA GLY A 205 9.32 3.28 1.53
C GLY A 205 9.57 3.62 2.99
N LEU A 206 9.82 2.57 3.76
CA LEU A 206 9.94 2.62 5.22
C LEU A 206 11.39 2.46 5.71
N GLY A 207 12.38 2.36 4.82
CA GLY A 207 13.75 1.92 5.11
C GLY A 207 14.49 2.72 6.16
N ASN A 208 14.23 4.04 6.23
CA ASN A 208 14.77 4.96 7.23
C ASN A 208 13.78 6.11 7.42
N PHE A 209 12.64 5.82 8.06
CA PHE A 209 11.51 6.73 8.03
C PHE A 209 11.76 8.06 8.76
N ALA A 210 12.40 8.01 9.93
CA ALA A 210 12.66 9.20 10.73
C ALA A 210 14.07 9.17 11.36
N GLY A 211 15.10 8.83 10.58
CA GLY A 211 16.48 8.70 11.07
C GLY A 211 16.73 7.44 11.90
N ASP A 212 15.78 6.50 11.90
CA ASP A 212 15.92 5.19 12.54
C ASP A 212 15.66 4.09 11.50
N PRO A 213 16.70 3.42 11.00
CA PRO A 213 16.56 2.36 10.02
C PRO A 213 15.81 1.13 10.57
N ASN A 214 15.71 1.04 11.89
CA ASN A 214 15.06 -0.07 12.57
C ASN A 214 13.64 0.28 13.07
N GLN A 215 13.07 1.43 12.70
CA GLN A 215 11.75 1.85 13.18
C GLN A 215 10.68 0.78 12.95
N TYR A 216 10.69 0.15 11.78
CA TYR A 216 9.77 -0.93 11.39
C TYR A 216 10.42 -2.31 11.37
N PHE A 217 11.74 -2.37 11.28
CA PHE A 217 12.50 -3.56 10.93
C PHE A 217 13.35 -4.08 12.08
N TYR A 218 13.78 -5.33 11.98
CA TYR A 218 14.73 -5.91 12.92
C TYR A 218 16.05 -5.16 12.89
N PRO A 219 16.77 -5.10 14.02
CA PRO A 219 18.14 -4.60 14.04
C PRO A 219 19.16 -5.66 13.57
N GLY A 220 20.34 -5.21 13.18
CA GLY A 220 21.49 -6.08 12.86
C GLY A 220 21.24 -6.97 11.64
N GLY A 221 21.80 -8.18 11.67
CA GLY A 221 21.77 -9.09 10.52
C GLY A 221 20.39 -9.63 10.14
N ARG A 222 19.40 -9.56 11.04
CA ARG A 222 18.01 -9.95 10.74
C ARG A 222 17.23 -8.90 9.95
N ARG A 223 17.78 -7.70 9.81
CA ARG A 223 17.12 -6.60 9.13
C ARG A 223 16.89 -6.88 7.66
N GLU A 224 17.85 -7.49 7.00
CA GLU A 224 17.84 -7.73 5.56
C GLU A 224 17.53 -9.18 5.24
N HIS A 225 16.66 -9.39 4.26
CA HIS A 225 16.41 -10.72 3.72
C HIS A 225 17.45 -11.01 2.63
N PRO A 226 18.35 -11.98 2.82
CA PRO A 226 19.49 -12.19 1.93
C PRO A 226 19.10 -12.64 0.52
N ALA A 227 17.98 -13.36 0.37
CA ALA A 227 17.54 -13.86 -0.92
C ALA A 227 16.61 -12.89 -1.68
N TRP A 228 15.96 -11.92 -0.99
CA TRP A 228 14.92 -11.07 -1.61
C TRP A 228 15.28 -9.59 -1.67
N ASP A 229 16.51 -9.23 -1.31
CA ASP A 229 16.98 -7.84 -1.30
C ASP A 229 15.99 -6.85 -0.67
N SER A 230 15.51 -7.20 0.52
CA SER A 230 14.40 -6.52 1.20
C SER A 230 14.64 -6.40 2.70
N LEU A 231 13.77 -5.66 3.41
CA LEU A 231 13.84 -5.43 4.84
C LEU A 231 12.75 -6.24 5.56
N CYS A 232 13.13 -6.95 6.63
CA CYS A 232 12.22 -7.79 7.40
C CYS A 232 11.60 -7.03 8.57
N PHE A 233 10.26 -7.03 8.65
CA PHE A 233 9.53 -6.41 9.75
C PHE A 233 9.84 -7.03 11.10
N ASP A 234 9.95 -6.19 12.12
CA ASP A 234 10.11 -6.62 13.52
C ASP A 234 8.73 -6.81 14.17
N TYR A 235 8.22 -8.03 14.09
CA TYR A 235 6.90 -8.41 14.66
C TYR A 235 6.87 -8.37 16.19
N GLY A 236 8.00 -8.19 16.87
CA GLY A 236 8.06 -7.95 18.31
C GLY A 236 7.64 -6.56 18.74
N LYS A 237 7.51 -5.63 17.79
CA LYS A 237 7.10 -4.25 18.07
C LYS A 237 5.58 -4.09 17.93
N ASN A 238 4.92 -3.60 18.97
CA ASN A 238 3.47 -3.38 18.98
C ASN A 238 3.03 -2.42 17.86
N GLU A 239 3.80 -1.40 17.56
CA GLU A 239 3.53 -0.43 16.50
C GLU A 239 3.58 -1.08 15.11
N VAL A 240 4.48 -2.04 14.90
CA VAL A 240 4.58 -2.81 13.64
C VAL A 240 3.39 -3.75 13.51
N LEU A 241 3.04 -4.47 14.58
CA LEU A 241 1.83 -5.31 14.58
C LEU A 241 0.58 -4.48 14.31
N HIS A 242 0.46 -3.31 14.96
CA HIS A 242 -0.66 -2.40 14.72
C HIS A 242 -0.70 -1.93 13.25
N PHE A 243 0.46 -1.59 12.66
CA PHE A 243 0.57 -1.19 11.26
C PHE A 243 0.08 -2.30 10.31
N LEU A 244 0.57 -3.52 10.49
CA LEU A 244 0.24 -4.66 9.63
C LEU A 244 -1.22 -5.13 9.81
N LEU A 245 -1.73 -5.18 11.04
CA LEU A 245 -3.14 -5.54 11.30
C LEU A 245 -4.10 -4.47 10.78
N SER A 246 -3.76 -3.19 10.96
CA SER A 246 -4.53 -2.08 10.39
C SER A 246 -4.54 -2.13 8.86
N ASN A 247 -3.45 -2.60 8.25
CA ASN A 247 -3.37 -2.78 6.82
C ASN A 247 -4.34 -3.87 6.31
N CYS A 248 -4.40 -5.03 6.95
CA CYS A 248 -5.40 -6.05 6.63
C CYS A 248 -6.83 -5.50 6.78
N LYS A 249 -7.11 -4.83 7.91
CA LYS A 249 -8.43 -4.23 8.14
C LYS A 249 -8.81 -3.24 7.05
N TYR A 250 -7.88 -2.36 6.66
CA TYR A 250 -8.09 -1.38 5.61
C TYR A 250 -8.47 -2.02 4.27
N TRP A 251 -7.75 -3.03 3.81
CA TRP A 251 -8.06 -3.71 2.56
C TRP A 251 -9.42 -4.42 2.58
N MET A 252 -9.81 -4.99 3.73
CA MET A 252 -11.13 -5.62 3.89
C MET A 252 -12.27 -4.59 3.96
N GLU A 253 -12.09 -3.48 4.68
CA GLU A 253 -13.15 -2.49 4.89
C GLU A 253 -13.28 -1.51 3.72
N GLU A 254 -12.17 -0.99 3.20
CA GLU A 254 -12.17 0.02 2.14
C GLU A 254 -12.43 -0.58 0.76
N PHE A 255 -11.78 -1.71 0.45
CA PHE A 255 -11.86 -2.36 -0.86
C PHE A 255 -12.73 -3.61 -0.88
N ARG A 256 -13.12 -4.14 0.28
CA ARG A 256 -13.94 -5.34 0.44
C ARG A 256 -13.30 -6.60 -0.13
N PHE A 257 -12.00 -6.76 0.04
CA PHE A 257 -11.36 -8.05 -0.17
C PHE A 257 -11.95 -9.08 0.78
N ASP A 258 -12.19 -10.28 0.29
CA ASP A 258 -12.82 -11.38 1.05
C ASP A 258 -11.82 -12.16 1.89
N GLY A 259 -10.54 -11.99 1.63
CA GLY A 259 -9.46 -12.65 2.35
C GLY A 259 -8.09 -12.31 1.79
N PHE A 260 -7.07 -13.01 2.31
CA PHE A 260 -5.68 -12.82 1.93
C PHE A 260 -4.95 -14.13 1.67
N ARG A 261 -4.00 -14.09 0.75
CA ARG A 261 -2.86 -14.99 0.70
C ARG A 261 -1.66 -14.21 1.21
N PHE A 262 -0.99 -14.70 2.24
CA PHE A 262 0.21 -14.05 2.77
C PHE A 262 1.45 -14.55 2.06
N ASP A 263 2.19 -13.62 1.45
CA ASP A 263 3.46 -13.93 0.81
C ASP A 263 4.60 -14.09 1.82
N GLY A 264 5.53 -15.00 1.53
CA GLY A 264 6.78 -15.13 2.28
C GLY A 264 6.62 -15.54 3.74
N VAL A 265 5.62 -16.34 4.09
CA VAL A 265 5.29 -16.73 5.48
C VAL A 265 6.45 -17.40 6.22
N THR A 266 7.33 -18.13 5.53
CA THR A 266 8.53 -18.71 6.12
C THR A 266 9.43 -17.66 6.75
N SER A 267 9.60 -16.49 6.10
CA SER A 267 10.33 -15.35 6.65
C SER A 267 9.68 -14.74 7.90
N MET A 268 8.37 -14.91 8.06
CA MET A 268 7.65 -14.42 9.24
C MET A 268 7.78 -15.38 10.43
N LEU A 269 7.87 -16.68 10.16
CA LEU A 269 7.81 -17.73 11.20
C LEU A 269 9.19 -18.20 11.66
N TYR A 270 10.21 -18.17 10.79
CA TYR A 270 11.53 -18.72 11.08
C TYR A 270 12.60 -17.63 11.20
N HIS A 271 13.53 -17.81 12.15
CA HIS A 271 14.62 -16.84 12.41
C HIS A 271 15.61 -16.71 11.25
N ASP A 272 15.84 -17.80 10.53
CA ASP A 272 16.71 -17.90 9.36
C ASP A 272 15.98 -17.65 8.02
N HIS A 273 14.74 -17.12 8.10
CA HIS A 273 13.87 -16.90 6.95
C HIS A 273 13.52 -18.17 6.15
N GLY A 274 13.71 -19.35 6.74
CA GLY A 274 13.54 -20.63 6.07
C GLY A 274 14.65 -20.96 5.06
N LEU A 275 15.82 -20.34 5.18
CA LEU A 275 16.99 -20.51 4.30
C LEU A 275 18.07 -21.41 4.96
N GLY A 276 17.75 -22.12 6.03
CA GLY A 276 18.70 -22.97 6.75
C GLY A 276 19.02 -24.29 6.09
#